data_7ad3ca4ce36b7bc9510138f50127618f
#
_entry.id   7ad3ca4ce36b7bc9510138f50127618f
#
_cell.length_a   1.000
_cell.length_b   1.000
_cell.length_c   1.000
_cell.angle_alpha   90.00
_cell.angle_beta   90.00
_cell.angle_gamma   90.00
#
_symmetry.space_group_name_H-M   'P 1'
#
loop_
_entity.id
_entity.type
_entity.pdbx_description
1 polymer ?
#
loop_
_entity_poly.entity_id
_entity_poly.type
_entity_poly.pdbx_seq_one_letter_code
_entity_poly.pdbx_strand_id
1 'polypeptide(L)'
;MHEKKNPNRPLIVYYIIALVVVMLLNALLFPQIERYSVKQVDYSEFLSMLEDGKVKSVEINDTQIAFTPVEQIQDGKATYYTTNRVTADDKLVERLLAAGVEFGQVVPEEMSPIISFLVTWVLPLVIFYGLGSFMFRKMSQRMGGNTMSFGKSNAKIYVEAQTGKTFDDVAGEDEAKDALKEIVDFLHDPQKYRDIGAKLPKGALLVGPPGTGKTLLAKAVAGEAKVPFFSISGSEFVEMFVGMGAARVRDLFKQAGEKAPCIVFIDEIDAIGKRRDNAGMGGNDEREQTLNQLLTEMDGFDAGKGVVILAATNRPEILDKALLRPGRFDRRIPVELPDLAGREAILRVHAKDVKTEPNIDYTQVARATSGCSGAELANIINEAAIAAVKDNRKVVSQRDMEEAIETVIAGYQRKNAVVSPRDKLTVSYHVCGHALVAAKLKNSAPVQKITIIPRTSGALGYTMQVDEEERLLMTREQILDKITTFCGGRAAEQLIFGRITSGASNDIEQATKLARAMITRLGMSDTFGMMALETQSGQYLSGDSNLVCSDQTAARIDVEVKQIIANCYEQAYQILSDNKEKLHETAKVLLEKETITGMEFMAILAPNQLPSAETEKAEEKPEEKPDDSADDVEVK
;
A
#
# COMPACT_ATOMS: atom_id res chain seq x y z
N MET A 1 -23.65 8.28 -18.91
CA MET A 1 -22.74 7.93 -20.02
C MET A 1 -21.90 9.15 -20.32
N HIS A 2 -20.69 9.23 -19.80
CA HIS A 2 -19.71 10.28 -20.14
C HIS A 2 -18.64 9.64 -20.99
N GLU A 3 -18.58 10.06 -22.28
CA GLU A 3 -17.51 9.65 -23.19
C GLU A 3 -16.15 10.07 -22.63
N LYS A 4 -15.29 9.10 -22.34
CA LYS A 4 -13.85 9.32 -22.10
C LYS A 4 -13.20 9.84 -23.38
N LYS A 5 -12.96 11.14 -23.50
CA LYS A 5 -12.11 11.72 -24.54
C LYS A 5 -10.68 11.18 -24.39
N ASN A 6 -10.27 10.40 -25.37
CA ASN A 6 -8.95 9.79 -25.44
C ASN A 6 -7.88 10.89 -25.66
N PRO A 7 -6.93 11.17 -24.76
CA PRO A 7 -6.01 12.29 -24.85
C PRO A 7 -4.95 12.16 -25.97
N ASN A 8 -4.82 10.98 -26.59
CA ASN A 8 -3.79 10.70 -27.60
C ASN A 8 -4.26 10.94 -29.07
N ARG A 9 -5.51 11.35 -29.29
CA ARG A 9 -6.00 11.65 -30.64
C ARG A 9 -5.23 12.76 -31.40
N PRO A 10 -4.79 13.88 -30.78
CA PRO A 10 -4.10 14.91 -31.54
C PRO A 10 -2.70 14.49 -32.01
N LEU A 11 -1.98 13.67 -31.30
CA LEU A 11 -0.65 13.17 -31.71
C LEU A 11 -0.74 12.22 -32.88
N ILE A 12 -1.69 11.29 -32.86
CA ILE A 12 -1.95 10.36 -33.97
C ILE A 12 -2.34 11.12 -35.27
N VAL A 13 -3.16 12.16 -35.17
CA VAL A 13 -3.54 12.99 -36.30
C VAL A 13 -2.34 13.69 -36.94
N TYR A 14 -1.39 14.19 -36.14
CA TYR A 14 -0.16 14.80 -36.67
C TYR A 14 0.78 13.78 -37.34
N TYR A 15 0.90 12.57 -36.79
CA TYR A 15 1.62 11.49 -37.46
C TYR A 15 0.96 11.07 -38.77
N ILE A 16 -0.37 11.01 -38.82
CA ILE A 16 -1.12 10.73 -40.07
C ILE A 16 -0.92 11.84 -41.11
N ILE A 17 -0.96 13.12 -40.70
CA ILE A 17 -0.72 14.26 -41.61
C ILE A 17 0.72 14.23 -42.14
N ALA A 18 1.72 13.96 -41.30
CA ALA A 18 3.11 13.83 -41.71
C ALA A 18 3.30 12.66 -42.68
N LEU A 19 2.67 11.52 -42.43
CA LEU A 19 2.68 10.35 -43.29
C LEU A 19 2.03 10.65 -44.67
N VAL A 20 0.88 11.35 -44.65
CA VAL A 20 0.19 11.76 -45.88
C VAL A 20 1.04 12.76 -46.70
N VAL A 21 1.73 13.71 -46.06
CA VAL A 21 2.64 14.66 -46.74
C VAL A 21 3.83 13.92 -47.34
N VAL A 22 4.43 12.96 -46.62
CA VAL A 22 5.52 12.13 -47.17
C VAL A 22 5.03 11.24 -48.33
N MET A 23 3.84 10.66 -48.22
CA MET A 23 3.21 9.90 -49.32
C MET A 23 2.92 10.78 -50.52
N LEU A 24 2.40 12.00 -50.36
CA LEU A 24 2.17 12.95 -51.44
C LEU A 24 3.46 13.41 -52.13
N LEU A 25 4.51 13.69 -51.35
CA LEU A 25 5.84 14.01 -51.87
C LEU A 25 6.43 12.84 -52.66
N ASN A 26 6.34 11.63 -52.17
CA ASN A 26 6.74 10.43 -52.92
C ASN A 26 5.89 10.24 -54.16
N ALA A 27 4.58 10.42 -54.09
CA ALA A 27 3.69 10.29 -55.26
C ALA A 27 3.93 11.36 -56.35
N LEU A 28 4.41 12.55 -55.98
CA LEU A 28 4.73 13.63 -56.92
C LEU A 28 6.13 13.51 -57.55
N LEU A 29 7.11 13.02 -56.77
CA LEU A 29 8.51 12.93 -57.24
C LEU A 29 8.83 11.61 -57.96
N PHE A 30 8.32 10.48 -57.51
CA PHE A 30 8.58 9.17 -58.11
C PHE A 30 8.04 8.98 -59.55
N PRO A 31 6.84 9.48 -59.97
CA PRO A 31 6.37 9.27 -61.31
C PRO A 31 7.19 9.96 -62.40
N GLN A 32 8.03 10.94 -62.07
CA GLN A 32 8.93 11.56 -63.04
C GLN A 32 10.16 10.72 -63.36
N ILE A 33 10.60 9.87 -62.43
CA ILE A 33 11.78 8.98 -62.58
C ILE A 33 11.42 7.71 -63.34
N GLU A 34 10.18 7.23 -63.30
CA GLU A 34 9.75 5.99 -63.93
C GLU A 34 9.30 6.13 -65.44
N ARG A 35 9.36 7.33 -66.05
CA ARG A 35 8.92 7.51 -67.42
C ARG A 35 9.86 6.95 -68.51
N TYR A 36 11.06 6.54 -68.08
CA TYR A 36 12.05 5.97 -68.98
C TYR A 36 12.38 4.53 -68.60
N SER A 37 12.21 3.59 -69.53
CA SER A 37 12.72 2.23 -69.36
C SER A 37 14.15 2.18 -69.89
N VAL A 38 15.11 2.09 -69.05
CA VAL A 38 16.54 1.95 -69.41
C VAL A 38 16.87 0.47 -69.48
N LYS A 39 17.25 -0.03 -70.64
CA LYS A 39 17.67 -1.41 -70.84
C LYS A 39 19.18 -1.45 -71.12
N GLN A 40 19.90 -2.17 -70.27
CA GLN A 40 21.33 -2.36 -70.43
C GLN A 40 21.58 -3.49 -71.47
N VAL A 41 22.42 -3.22 -72.48
CA VAL A 41 22.83 -4.18 -73.53
C VAL A 41 24.36 -4.25 -73.57
N ASP A 42 24.85 -5.34 -74.12
CA ASP A 42 26.29 -5.50 -74.35
C ASP A 42 26.80 -4.61 -75.47
N TYR A 43 28.07 -4.19 -75.46
CA TYR A 43 28.67 -3.34 -76.49
C TYR A 43 28.66 -3.96 -77.84
N SER A 44 28.78 -5.29 -77.98
CA SER A 44 28.65 -6.03 -79.22
C SER A 44 27.24 -5.98 -79.79
N GLU A 45 26.19 -6.00 -78.96
CA GLU A 45 24.79 -5.88 -79.38
C GLU A 45 24.50 -4.46 -79.84
N PHE A 46 25.07 -3.45 -79.16
CA PHE A 46 24.98 -2.05 -79.66
C PHE A 46 25.59 -1.88 -81.03
N LEU A 47 26.77 -2.46 -81.33
CA LEU A 47 27.41 -2.40 -82.60
C LEU A 47 26.56 -3.09 -83.69
N SER A 48 25.99 -4.25 -83.36
CA SER A 48 25.06 -4.94 -84.31
C SER A 48 23.84 -4.12 -84.61
N MET A 49 23.22 -3.50 -83.58
CA MET A 49 22.07 -2.60 -83.75
C MET A 49 22.42 -1.35 -84.54
N LEU A 50 23.66 -0.86 -84.45
CA LEU A 50 24.14 0.28 -85.22
C LEU A 50 24.33 -0.10 -86.71
N GLU A 51 24.91 -1.27 -87.04
CA GLU A 51 25.08 -1.79 -88.36
C GLU A 51 23.71 -2.10 -89.06
N ASP A 52 22.74 -2.58 -88.30
CA ASP A 52 21.38 -2.87 -88.73
C ASP A 52 20.53 -1.59 -88.97
N GLY A 53 21.06 -0.40 -88.71
CA GLY A 53 20.34 0.87 -88.85
C GLY A 53 19.18 1.06 -87.84
N LYS A 54 19.22 0.33 -86.67
CA LYS A 54 18.17 0.37 -85.64
C LYS A 54 18.40 1.44 -84.57
N VAL A 55 19.49 2.23 -84.66
CA VAL A 55 19.85 3.27 -83.69
C VAL A 55 19.54 4.64 -84.34
N LYS A 56 18.81 5.47 -83.58
CA LYS A 56 18.40 6.80 -84.03
C LYS A 56 19.34 7.89 -83.60
N SER A 57 19.72 7.89 -82.32
CA SER A 57 20.65 8.86 -81.72
C SER A 57 21.49 8.21 -80.62
N VAL A 58 22.72 8.70 -80.46
CA VAL A 58 23.70 8.19 -79.49
C VAL A 58 24.24 9.33 -78.66
N GLU A 59 24.20 9.18 -77.33
CA GLU A 59 24.78 10.07 -76.35
C GLU A 59 25.99 9.39 -75.70
N ILE A 60 27.13 9.98 -75.83
CA ILE A 60 28.40 9.41 -75.38
C ILE A 60 28.81 10.13 -74.07
N ASN A 61 28.96 9.37 -72.98
CA ASN A 61 29.55 9.84 -71.76
C ASN A 61 30.94 9.19 -71.59
N ASP A 62 31.68 9.64 -70.57
CA ASP A 62 33.06 9.11 -70.32
C ASP A 62 33.06 7.61 -70.01
N THR A 63 32.04 7.05 -69.39
CA THR A 63 31.94 5.64 -68.99
C THR A 63 30.87 4.83 -69.73
N GLN A 64 29.84 5.47 -70.29
CA GLN A 64 28.67 4.80 -70.81
C GLN A 64 28.23 5.46 -72.11
N ILE A 65 27.59 4.71 -72.99
CA ILE A 65 26.93 5.15 -74.21
C ILE A 65 25.42 4.90 -74.04
N ALA A 66 24.63 5.94 -74.07
CA ALA A 66 23.17 5.84 -74.07
C ALA A 66 22.69 6.05 -75.55
N PHE A 67 21.75 5.23 -76.01
CA PHE A 67 21.24 5.37 -77.37
C PHE A 67 19.74 5.11 -77.45
N THR A 68 19.12 5.73 -78.40
CA THR A 68 17.68 5.56 -78.68
C THR A 68 17.48 4.73 -79.90
N PRO A 69 16.63 3.71 -79.88
CA PRO A 69 16.28 2.93 -81.09
C PRO A 69 15.34 3.71 -82.02
N VAL A 70 15.28 3.31 -83.28
CA VAL A 70 14.37 3.88 -84.32
C VAL A 70 12.90 3.63 -83.96
N GLU A 71 12.59 2.46 -83.35
CA GLU A 71 11.29 2.13 -82.78
C GLU A 71 11.25 2.55 -81.30
N GLN A 72 10.64 3.71 -81.02
CA GLN A 72 10.71 4.37 -79.72
C GLN A 72 9.71 3.90 -78.65
N ILE A 73 8.73 3.07 -78.96
CA ILE A 73 7.63 2.77 -78.03
C ILE A 73 7.38 1.27 -78.00
N GLN A 74 7.80 0.63 -76.88
CA GLN A 74 7.23 -0.63 -76.37
C GLN A 74 6.43 -0.32 -75.09
N ASP A 75 5.17 -0.71 -75.04
CA ASP A 75 4.27 -0.55 -73.89
C ASP A 75 4.06 0.88 -73.33
N GLY A 76 4.03 1.90 -74.28
CA GLY A 76 3.74 3.28 -73.84
C GLY A 76 4.86 4.02 -73.12
N LYS A 77 6.05 3.44 -73.03
CA LYS A 77 7.24 4.05 -72.39
C LYS A 77 8.36 4.21 -73.41
N ALA A 78 9.01 5.37 -73.43
CA ALA A 78 10.21 5.57 -74.27
C ALA A 78 11.33 4.69 -73.71
N THR A 79 11.90 3.82 -74.57
CA THR A 79 12.95 2.89 -74.19
C THR A 79 14.31 3.46 -74.55
N TYR A 80 15.17 3.65 -73.60
CA TYR A 80 16.59 4.01 -73.75
C TYR A 80 17.45 2.78 -73.49
N TYR A 81 18.45 2.59 -74.35
CA TYR A 81 19.44 1.55 -74.17
C TYR A 81 20.72 2.17 -73.67
N THR A 82 21.40 1.48 -72.74
CA THR A 82 22.70 1.89 -72.22
C THR A 82 23.68 0.74 -72.36
N THR A 83 24.91 1.06 -72.80
CA THR A 83 26.02 0.11 -72.82
C THR A 83 27.28 0.78 -72.25
N ASN A 84 28.21 -0.04 -71.77
CA ASN A 84 29.49 0.47 -71.23
C ASN A 84 30.38 0.84 -72.44
N ARG A 85 31.06 1.98 -72.34
CA ARG A 85 32.00 2.42 -73.35
C ARG A 85 33.28 1.57 -73.26
N VAL A 86 33.67 0.98 -74.44
CA VAL A 86 34.95 0.27 -74.51
C VAL A 86 36.02 1.30 -74.96
N THR A 87 36.89 1.68 -74.04
CA THR A 87 37.92 2.71 -74.21
C THR A 87 38.97 2.37 -75.29
N ALA A 88 39.04 1.13 -75.74
CA ALA A 88 39.95 0.67 -76.80
C ALA A 88 39.38 0.75 -78.22
N ASP A 89 38.13 1.19 -78.37
CA ASP A 89 37.54 1.31 -79.72
C ASP A 89 37.66 2.75 -80.26
N ASP A 90 38.83 3.05 -80.88
CA ASP A 90 39.12 4.35 -81.46
C ASP A 90 38.29 4.62 -82.74
N LYS A 91 37.60 3.61 -83.34
CA LYS A 91 36.82 3.67 -84.53
C LYS A 91 35.31 3.88 -84.28
N LEU A 92 34.87 4.05 -83.09
CA LEU A 92 33.48 4.23 -82.74
C LEU A 92 32.87 5.43 -83.49
N VAL A 93 33.57 6.55 -83.53
CA VAL A 93 33.11 7.79 -84.17
C VAL A 93 32.99 7.61 -85.71
N GLU A 94 33.96 6.87 -86.32
CA GLU A 94 33.90 6.56 -87.76
C GLU A 94 32.68 5.68 -88.11
N ARG A 95 32.37 4.69 -87.22
CA ARG A 95 31.20 3.82 -87.38
C ARG A 95 29.89 4.56 -87.23
N LEU A 96 29.82 5.48 -86.26
CA LEU A 96 28.63 6.32 -86.05
C LEU A 96 28.38 7.27 -87.21
N LEU A 97 29.46 7.85 -87.79
CA LEU A 97 29.39 8.68 -89.00
C LEU A 97 28.98 7.85 -90.26
N ALA A 98 29.53 6.63 -90.40
CA ALA A 98 29.17 5.73 -91.48
C ALA A 98 27.71 5.25 -91.41
N ALA A 99 27.18 5.07 -90.25
CA ALA A 99 25.79 4.67 -89.98
C ALA A 99 24.81 5.86 -90.08
N GLY A 100 25.27 7.12 -90.19
CA GLY A 100 24.43 8.32 -90.38
C GLY A 100 23.60 8.66 -89.16
N VAL A 101 24.06 8.25 -87.95
CA VAL A 101 23.33 8.43 -86.71
C VAL A 101 23.75 9.75 -86.02
N GLU A 102 22.78 10.48 -85.48
CA GLU A 102 23.07 11.69 -84.73
C GLU A 102 23.74 11.30 -83.37
N PHE A 103 24.92 11.83 -83.12
CA PHE A 103 25.62 11.59 -81.88
C PHE A 103 26.17 12.87 -81.22
N GLY A 104 26.18 12.90 -79.88
CA GLY A 104 26.69 14.02 -79.11
C GLY A 104 27.30 13.56 -77.82
N GLN A 105 28.19 14.42 -77.28
CA GLN A 105 28.65 14.25 -75.92
C GLN A 105 27.75 15.03 -74.94
N VAL A 106 27.17 14.37 -73.95
CA VAL A 106 26.38 15.06 -72.94
C VAL A 106 27.33 15.78 -71.99
N VAL A 107 27.29 17.08 -72.00
CA VAL A 107 27.93 17.89 -70.98
C VAL A 107 26.93 17.96 -69.82
N PRO A 108 27.21 17.42 -68.67
CA PRO A 108 26.31 17.57 -67.52
C PRO A 108 26.14 19.05 -67.22
N GLU A 109 24.92 19.57 -67.24
CA GLU A 109 24.63 20.87 -66.63
C GLU A 109 24.78 20.74 -65.13
N GLU A 110 25.96 21.07 -64.63
CA GLU A 110 26.18 21.16 -63.19
C GLU A 110 25.38 22.32 -62.66
N MET A 111 24.37 22.03 -61.83
CA MET A 111 23.70 23.04 -61.02
C MET A 111 24.77 23.78 -60.23
N SER A 112 24.71 25.11 -60.22
CA SER A 112 25.63 25.92 -59.45
C SER A 112 25.87 25.33 -58.03
N PRO A 113 27.11 25.12 -57.58
CA PRO A 113 27.40 24.54 -56.28
C PRO A 113 26.68 25.24 -55.12
N ILE A 114 26.40 26.54 -55.26
CA ILE A 114 25.64 27.34 -54.32
C ILE A 114 24.18 26.93 -54.26
N ILE A 115 23.55 26.69 -55.42
CA ILE A 115 22.13 26.27 -55.51
C ILE A 115 21.99 24.87 -54.98
N SER A 116 22.89 23.96 -55.30
CA SER A 116 22.93 22.59 -54.79
C SER A 116 23.08 22.56 -53.25
N PHE A 117 23.98 23.36 -52.69
CA PHE A 117 24.15 23.52 -51.26
C PHE A 117 22.90 24.08 -50.56
N LEU A 118 22.28 25.12 -51.15
CA LEU A 118 21.05 25.72 -50.61
C LEU A 118 19.88 24.72 -50.59
N VAL A 119 19.68 23.95 -51.66
CA VAL A 119 18.57 23.01 -51.78
C VAL A 119 18.80 21.79 -50.89
N THR A 120 20.04 21.30 -50.78
CA THR A 120 20.34 20.07 -50.04
C THR A 120 20.45 20.30 -48.55
N TRP A 121 20.99 21.43 -48.08
CA TRP A 121 21.28 21.67 -46.69
C TRP A 121 20.44 22.77 -46.03
N VAL A 122 20.22 23.89 -46.70
CA VAL A 122 19.52 25.05 -46.12
C VAL A 122 18.01 24.91 -46.18
N LEU A 123 17.45 24.44 -47.30
CA LEU A 123 16.01 24.30 -47.46
C LEU A 123 15.38 23.33 -46.45
N PRO A 124 15.93 22.12 -46.18
CA PRO A 124 15.41 21.22 -45.15
C PRO A 124 15.50 21.85 -43.73
N LEU A 125 16.59 22.57 -43.42
CA LEU A 125 16.75 23.26 -42.13
C LEU A 125 15.70 24.36 -41.92
N VAL A 126 15.40 25.14 -42.97
CA VAL A 126 14.37 26.19 -42.93
C VAL A 126 12.98 25.57 -42.75
N ILE A 127 12.70 24.47 -43.46
CA ILE A 127 11.43 23.73 -43.33
C ILE A 127 11.30 23.15 -41.92
N PHE A 128 12.37 22.52 -41.39
CA PHE A 128 12.36 21.99 -40.02
C PHE A 128 12.20 23.09 -38.97
N TYR A 129 12.88 24.21 -39.10
CA TYR A 129 12.74 25.36 -38.21
C TYR A 129 11.34 25.98 -38.29
N GLY A 130 10.79 26.14 -39.48
CA GLY A 130 9.43 26.66 -39.70
C GLY A 130 8.35 25.74 -39.11
N LEU A 131 8.43 24.43 -39.40
CA LEU A 131 7.52 23.43 -38.86
C LEU A 131 7.68 23.30 -37.34
N GLY A 132 8.92 23.27 -36.84
CA GLY A 132 9.21 23.22 -35.42
C GLY A 132 8.69 24.46 -34.67
N SER A 133 8.91 25.66 -35.22
CA SER A 133 8.41 26.92 -34.66
C SER A 133 6.88 27.01 -34.70
N PHE A 134 6.24 26.57 -35.79
CA PHE A 134 4.78 26.48 -35.88
C PHE A 134 4.20 25.48 -34.88
N MET A 135 4.80 24.29 -34.78
CA MET A 135 4.41 23.28 -33.79
C MET A 135 4.62 23.76 -32.34
N PHE A 136 5.77 24.42 -32.09
CA PHE A 136 6.07 24.96 -30.75
C PHE A 136 5.11 26.11 -30.39
N ARG A 137 4.77 27.01 -31.32
CA ARG A 137 3.74 28.05 -31.08
C ARG A 137 2.36 27.45 -30.84
N LYS A 138 1.95 26.43 -31.59
CA LYS A 138 0.65 25.76 -31.41
C LYS A 138 0.61 24.89 -30.13
N MET A 139 1.73 24.30 -29.75
CA MET A 139 1.89 23.55 -28.50
C MET A 139 1.97 24.50 -27.30
N SER A 140 2.67 25.61 -27.42
CA SER A 140 2.75 26.68 -26.40
C SER A 140 1.37 27.34 -26.16
N GLN A 141 0.56 27.55 -27.18
CA GLN A 141 -0.80 28.07 -27.01
C GLN A 141 -1.76 27.04 -26.38
N ARG A 142 -1.53 25.73 -26.54
CA ARG A 142 -2.28 24.68 -25.86
C ARG A 142 -1.71 24.28 -24.50
N MET A 143 -0.43 24.46 -24.26
CA MET A 143 0.25 24.20 -22.98
C MET A 143 0.33 25.47 -22.10
N GLY A 144 0.18 26.65 -22.66
CA GLY A 144 0.28 27.93 -21.95
C GLY A 144 -0.78 28.16 -20.85
N GLY A 145 -1.80 27.31 -20.77
CA GLY A 145 -2.79 27.31 -19.68
C GLY A 145 -2.47 26.34 -18.54
N ASN A 146 -1.63 25.32 -18.76
CA ASN A 146 -1.41 24.25 -17.76
C ASN A 146 0.03 24.19 -17.20
N THR A 147 0.99 24.88 -17.78
CA THR A 147 2.38 24.86 -17.29
C THR A 147 2.60 25.64 -15.99
N MET A 148 1.68 26.50 -15.60
CA MET A 148 1.68 27.13 -14.26
C MET A 148 0.96 26.30 -13.18
N SER A 149 0.41 25.13 -13.53
CA SER A 149 -0.28 24.23 -12.60
C SER A 149 0.64 23.14 -12.01
N PHE A 150 1.86 22.99 -12.49
CA PHE A 150 2.85 22.12 -11.89
C PHE A 150 3.31 22.72 -10.56
N GLY A 151 2.95 22.08 -9.45
CA GLY A 151 3.29 22.55 -8.11
C GLY A 151 2.11 23.10 -7.30
N LYS A 152 0.88 23.15 -7.86
CA LYS A 152 -0.31 23.40 -7.04
C LYS A 152 -0.59 22.17 -6.17
N SER A 153 -0.81 22.42 -4.90
CA SER A 153 -1.23 21.38 -3.96
C SER A 153 -2.57 20.79 -4.38
N ASN A 154 -2.64 19.44 -4.44
CA ASN A 154 -3.90 18.71 -4.57
C ASN A 154 -4.56 18.47 -3.21
N ALA A 155 -4.20 19.24 -2.18
CA ALA A 155 -4.79 19.11 -0.86
C ALA A 155 -6.32 19.17 -0.96
N LYS A 156 -6.97 18.17 -0.42
CA LYS A 156 -8.42 18.14 -0.34
C LYS A 156 -8.86 19.12 0.74
N ILE A 157 -9.64 20.13 0.35
CA ILE A 157 -10.18 21.12 1.27
C ILE A 157 -11.58 20.66 1.64
N TYR A 158 -11.79 20.42 2.91
CA TYR A 158 -13.11 20.12 3.47
C TYR A 158 -13.55 21.30 4.33
N VAL A 159 -14.72 21.85 4.06
CA VAL A 159 -15.37 22.79 4.97
C VAL A 159 -16.21 21.99 5.99
N GLU A 160 -16.62 22.62 7.08
CA GLU A 160 -17.38 22.01 8.19
C GLU A 160 -18.51 21.07 7.71
N ALA A 161 -19.31 21.50 6.76
CA ALA A 161 -20.39 20.70 6.17
C ALA A 161 -19.93 19.44 5.42
N GLN A 162 -18.65 19.30 5.12
CA GLN A 162 -18.09 18.16 4.37
C GLN A 162 -17.36 17.17 5.26
N THR A 163 -16.83 17.57 6.42
CA THR A 163 -16.22 16.60 7.35
C THR A 163 -17.30 15.80 8.06
N GLY A 164 -18.40 16.43 8.50
CA GLY A 164 -19.55 15.80 9.14
C GLY A 164 -19.19 14.89 10.33
N LYS A 165 -17.95 15.01 10.86
CA LYS A 165 -17.41 14.18 11.93
C LYS A 165 -17.05 15.04 13.12
N THR A 166 -17.49 14.61 14.31
CA THR A 166 -17.23 15.25 15.60
C THR A 166 -16.59 14.24 16.55
N PHE A 167 -16.24 14.64 17.77
CA PHE A 167 -15.75 13.72 18.79
C PHE A 167 -16.76 12.63 19.20
N ASP A 168 -18.05 12.85 18.93
CA ASP A 168 -19.10 11.84 19.15
C ASP A 168 -19.02 10.66 18.18
N ASP A 169 -18.40 10.86 17.02
CA ASP A 169 -18.13 9.79 16.03
C ASP A 169 -16.85 8.98 16.35
N VAL A 170 -16.06 9.43 17.32
CA VAL A 170 -14.83 8.78 17.77
C VAL A 170 -15.08 8.16 19.13
N ALA A 171 -15.10 6.85 19.19
CA ALA A 171 -15.22 6.12 20.45
C ALA A 171 -13.85 5.65 20.95
N GLY A 172 -13.68 5.54 22.25
CA GLY A 172 -12.38 5.30 22.88
C GLY A 172 -11.45 6.50 22.74
N GLU A 173 -10.16 6.34 23.01
CA GLU A 173 -9.12 7.35 22.82
C GLU A 173 -9.38 8.64 23.62
N ASP A 174 -9.87 8.50 24.86
CA ASP A 174 -10.32 9.67 25.64
C ASP A 174 -9.16 10.61 25.98
N GLU A 175 -7.96 10.10 26.26
CA GLU A 175 -6.76 10.89 26.49
C GLU A 175 -6.34 11.66 25.23
N ALA A 176 -6.43 11.03 24.06
CA ALA A 176 -6.12 11.70 22.81
C ALA A 176 -7.15 12.79 22.47
N LYS A 177 -8.45 12.53 22.76
CA LYS A 177 -9.51 13.53 22.61
C LYS A 177 -9.30 14.72 23.55
N ASP A 178 -8.97 14.48 24.83
CA ASP A 178 -8.74 15.56 25.79
C ASP A 178 -7.54 16.42 25.40
N ALA A 179 -6.45 15.82 24.94
CA ALA A 179 -5.31 16.56 24.41
C ALA A 179 -5.65 17.39 23.17
N LEU A 180 -6.59 16.91 22.34
CA LEU A 180 -7.04 17.58 21.12
C LEU A 180 -8.11 18.65 21.39
N LYS A 181 -8.92 18.53 22.45
CA LYS A 181 -9.87 19.55 22.90
C LYS A 181 -9.18 20.89 23.19
N GLU A 182 -7.98 20.87 23.76
CA GLU A 182 -7.20 22.09 23.95
C GLU A 182 -6.92 22.83 22.64
N ILE A 183 -6.70 22.09 21.54
CA ILE A 183 -6.50 22.67 20.21
C ILE A 183 -7.81 23.26 19.67
N VAL A 184 -8.95 22.58 19.90
CA VAL A 184 -10.29 23.08 19.54
C VAL A 184 -10.59 24.36 20.29
N ASP A 185 -10.39 24.39 21.61
CA ASP A 185 -10.62 25.56 22.45
C ASP A 185 -9.77 26.75 22.00
N PHE A 186 -8.51 26.50 21.62
CA PHE A 186 -7.65 27.55 21.06
C PHE A 186 -8.17 28.11 19.74
N LEU A 187 -8.63 27.24 18.84
CA LEU A 187 -9.14 27.68 17.55
C LEU A 187 -10.41 28.53 17.71
N HIS A 188 -11.19 28.28 18.77
CA HIS A 188 -12.38 29.07 19.11
C HIS A 188 -12.04 30.42 19.76
N ASP A 189 -11.14 30.43 20.73
CA ASP A 189 -10.76 31.64 21.46
C ASP A 189 -9.22 31.77 21.65
N PRO A 190 -8.51 32.18 20.61
CA PRO A 190 -7.06 32.37 20.66
C PRO A 190 -6.62 33.48 21.65
N GLN A 191 -7.50 34.43 21.95
CA GLN A 191 -7.18 35.57 22.81
C GLN A 191 -6.98 35.16 24.26
N LYS A 192 -7.84 34.31 24.79
CA LYS A 192 -7.75 33.76 26.15
C LYS A 192 -6.35 33.22 26.50
N TYR A 193 -5.72 32.56 25.54
CA TYR A 193 -4.37 32.00 25.74
C TYR A 193 -3.27 33.05 25.65
N ARG A 194 -3.44 34.06 24.79
CA ARG A 194 -2.47 35.18 24.66
C ARG A 194 -2.45 36.07 25.89
N ASP A 195 -3.60 36.33 26.50
CA ASP A 195 -3.73 37.22 27.65
C ASP A 195 -2.96 36.67 28.88
N ILE A 196 -2.84 35.35 28.98
CA ILE A 196 -2.05 34.68 30.04
C ILE A 196 -0.57 34.50 29.62
N GLY A 197 -0.23 34.74 28.34
CA GLY A 197 1.12 34.54 27.78
C GLY A 197 1.41 33.07 27.41
N ALA A 198 0.40 32.21 27.33
CA ALA A 198 0.55 30.83 26.89
C ALA A 198 0.92 30.76 25.41
N LYS A 199 1.97 30.00 25.09
CA LYS A 199 2.39 29.68 23.72
C LYS A 199 1.77 28.35 23.33
N LEU A 200 0.89 28.36 22.36
CA LEU A 200 0.30 27.13 21.84
C LEU A 200 1.25 26.37 20.94
N PRO A 201 1.11 25.05 20.89
CA PRO A 201 1.83 24.24 19.95
C PRO A 201 1.43 24.60 18.53
N LYS A 202 2.40 24.87 17.65
CA LYS A 202 2.16 25.09 16.22
C LYS A 202 1.65 23.82 15.54
N GLY A 203 2.02 22.65 16.07
CA GLY A 203 1.63 21.38 15.52
C GLY A 203 1.57 20.26 16.55
N ALA A 204 0.69 19.28 16.29
CA ALA A 204 0.61 18.05 17.04
C ALA A 204 0.82 16.83 16.11
N LEU A 205 1.53 15.83 16.62
CA LEU A 205 1.82 14.58 15.94
C LEU A 205 1.00 13.45 16.57
N LEU A 206 0.07 12.90 15.79
CA LEU A 206 -0.70 11.71 16.15
C LEU A 206 0.16 10.47 15.87
N VAL A 207 0.41 9.67 16.90
CA VAL A 207 1.35 8.55 16.82
C VAL A 207 0.66 7.29 17.29
N GLY A 208 0.74 6.21 16.54
CA GLY A 208 0.13 4.95 16.96
C GLY A 208 0.07 3.89 15.87
N PRO A 209 -0.40 2.68 16.16
CA PRO A 209 -0.55 1.61 15.20
C PRO A 209 -1.47 1.98 14.03
N PRO A 210 -1.37 1.30 12.88
CA PRO A 210 -2.31 1.49 11.79
C PRO A 210 -3.74 1.09 12.21
N GLY A 211 -4.74 1.80 11.68
CA GLY A 211 -6.15 1.49 11.94
C GLY A 211 -6.72 2.02 13.26
N THR A 212 -5.96 2.75 14.08
CA THR A 212 -6.42 3.30 15.37
C THR A 212 -7.27 4.58 15.25
N GLY A 213 -7.50 5.09 14.02
CA GLY A 213 -8.40 6.23 13.82
C GLY A 213 -7.72 7.60 13.78
N LYS A 214 -6.38 7.71 13.64
CA LYS A 214 -5.64 8.98 13.60
C LYS A 214 -6.21 10.00 12.61
N THR A 215 -6.50 9.56 11.40
CA THR A 215 -7.13 10.41 10.36
C THR A 215 -8.56 10.79 10.71
N LEU A 216 -9.33 9.91 11.37
CA LEU A 216 -10.67 10.19 11.85
C LEU A 216 -10.65 11.24 12.98
N LEU A 217 -9.75 11.08 13.94
CA LEU A 217 -9.51 12.06 15.02
C LEU A 217 -9.19 13.44 14.46
N ALA A 218 -8.27 13.54 13.48
CA ALA A 218 -7.93 14.82 12.87
C ALA A 218 -9.15 15.49 12.19
N LYS A 219 -10.02 14.71 11.53
CA LYS A 219 -11.26 15.20 10.96
C LYS A 219 -12.26 15.62 12.03
N ALA A 220 -12.35 14.89 13.13
CA ALA A 220 -13.22 15.21 14.25
C ALA A 220 -12.83 16.54 14.91
N VAL A 221 -11.52 16.78 15.10
CA VAL A 221 -11.02 18.08 15.60
C VAL A 221 -11.47 19.25 14.73
N ALA A 222 -11.39 19.09 13.41
CA ALA A 222 -11.81 20.15 12.48
C ALA A 222 -13.33 20.38 12.48
N GLY A 223 -14.11 19.30 12.58
CA GLY A 223 -15.55 19.39 12.70
C GLY A 223 -16.00 20.02 14.01
N GLU A 224 -15.35 19.66 15.12
CA GLU A 224 -15.62 20.23 16.44
C GLU A 224 -15.23 21.72 16.50
N ALA A 225 -14.05 22.06 15.96
CA ALA A 225 -13.59 23.45 15.88
C ALA A 225 -14.33 24.29 14.83
N LYS A 226 -15.11 23.68 13.95
CA LYS A 226 -15.85 24.33 12.85
C LYS A 226 -14.97 25.15 11.94
N VAL A 227 -13.78 24.65 11.62
CA VAL A 227 -12.79 25.30 10.76
C VAL A 227 -12.51 24.49 9.49
N PRO A 228 -12.02 25.14 8.42
CA PRO A 228 -11.60 24.45 7.22
C PRO A 228 -10.50 23.41 7.51
N PHE A 229 -10.61 22.24 6.85
CA PHE A 229 -9.69 21.12 6.99
C PHE A 229 -8.98 20.85 5.67
N PHE A 230 -7.66 21.01 5.65
CA PHE A 230 -6.80 20.66 4.53
C PHE A 230 -6.17 19.31 4.81
N SER A 231 -6.43 18.30 3.98
CA SER A 231 -5.86 16.97 4.13
C SER A 231 -4.99 16.61 2.94
N ILE A 232 -3.76 16.16 3.23
CA ILE A 232 -2.81 15.69 2.24
C ILE A 232 -2.03 14.49 2.80
N SER A 233 -1.66 13.53 1.94
CA SER A 233 -0.74 12.46 2.32
C SER A 233 0.71 12.91 2.14
N GLY A 234 1.60 12.54 3.06
CA GLY A 234 3.04 12.75 2.94
C GLY A 234 3.62 12.17 1.65
N SER A 235 3.04 11.10 1.14
CA SER A 235 3.41 10.49 -0.13
C SER A 235 3.12 11.40 -1.35
N GLU A 236 2.13 12.29 -1.27
CA GLU A 236 1.80 13.24 -2.34
C GLU A 236 2.85 14.34 -2.53
N PHE A 237 3.73 14.53 -1.56
CA PHE A 237 4.86 15.43 -1.67
C PHE A 237 6.10 14.81 -2.32
N VAL A 238 6.13 13.46 -2.44
CA VAL A 238 7.25 12.75 -3.07
C VAL A 238 6.99 12.66 -4.57
N GLU A 239 7.77 13.38 -5.35
CA GLU A 239 7.65 13.45 -6.81
C GLU A 239 8.95 13.02 -7.49
N MET A 240 8.87 12.66 -8.79
CA MET A 240 10.06 12.31 -9.57
C MET A 240 10.91 13.52 -9.97
N PHE A 241 10.35 14.75 -9.90
CA PHE A 241 11.04 15.97 -10.30
C PHE A 241 11.45 16.79 -9.10
N VAL A 242 12.74 17.06 -8.98
CA VAL A 242 13.33 17.84 -7.88
C VAL A 242 12.67 19.22 -7.75
N GLY A 243 12.25 19.56 -6.53
CA GLY A 243 11.67 20.85 -6.19
C GLY A 243 10.14 20.94 -6.31
N MET A 244 9.46 19.94 -6.87
CA MET A 244 7.99 19.96 -6.96
C MET A 244 7.31 19.71 -5.62
N GLY A 245 7.85 18.82 -4.79
CA GLY A 245 7.36 18.60 -3.43
C GLY A 245 7.46 19.88 -2.58
N ALA A 246 8.59 20.57 -2.63
CA ALA A 246 8.77 21.84 -1.94
C ALA A 246 7.80 22.94 -2.44
N ALA A 247 7.48 22.97 -3.74
CA ALA A 247 6.49 23.89 -4.29
C ALA A 247 5.07 23.60 -3.78
N ARG A 248 4.70 22.32 -3.66
CA ARG A 248 3.40 21.91 -3.07
C ARG A 248 3.28 22.28 -1.60
N VAL A 249 4.35 22.11 -0.83
CA VAL A 249 4.38 22.55 0.57
C VAL A 249 4.10 24.05 0.64
N ARG A 250 4.81 24.89 -0.12
CA ARG A 250 4.57 26.34 -0.14
C ARG A 250 3.13 26.71 -0.53
N ASP A 251 2.58 26.05 -1.55
CA ASP A 251 1.22 26.30 -2.00
C ASP A 251 0.19 25.92 -0.93
N LEU A 252 0.35 24.76 -0.28
CA LEU A 252 -0.49 24.31 0.82
C LEU A 252 -0.52 25.34 1.97
N PHE A 253 0.65 25.77 2.44
CA PHE A 253 0.75 26.74 3.54
C PHE A 253 0.23 28.13 3.16
N LYS A 254 0.40 28.54 1.91
CA LYS A 254 -0.20 29.76 1.37
C LYS A 254 -1.74 29.70 1.41
N GLN A 255 -2.32 28.59 0.91
CA GLN A 255 -3.78 28.40 0.93
C GLN A 255 -4.32 28.33 2.36
N ALA A 256 -3.61 27.65 3.27
CA ALA A 256 -3.98 27.60 4.68
C ALA A 256 -3.95 28.98 5.32
N GLY A 257 -2.93 29.79 5.02
CA GLY A 257 -2.83 31.17 5.50
C GLY A 257 -3.94 32.10 4.99
N GLU A 258 -4.42 31.88 3.77
CA GLU A 258 -5.55 32.62 3.18
C GLU A 258 -6.90 32.26 3.80
N LYS A 259 -7.02 31.04 4.37
CA LYS A 259 -8.26 30.51 4.97
C LYS A 259 -8.19 30.29 6.47
N ALA A 260 -7.28 30.97 7.15
CA ALA A 260 -7.16 30.91 8.61
C ALA A 260 -8.41 31.56 9.30
N PRO A 261 -8.92 30.99 10.42
CA PRO A 261 -8.38 29.82 11.13
C PRO A 261 -8.68 28.50 10.40
N CYS A 262 -7.73 27.55 10.40
CA CYS A 262 -7.88 26.26 9.73
C CYS A 262 -6.94 25.20 10.33
N ILE A 263 -7.19 23.94 9.97
CA ILE A 263 -6.33 22.80 10.30
C ILE A 263 -5.71 22.26 9.02
N VAL A 264 -4.38 22.06 9.04
CA VAL A 264 -3.62 21.36 8.00
C VAL A 264 -3.27 19.98 8.55
N PHE A 265 -3.74 18.93 7.91
CA PHE A 265 -3.45 17.55 8.27
C PHE A 265 -2.55 16.89 7.24
N ILE A 266 -1.43 16.35 7.71
CA ILE A 266 -0.47 15.61 6.89
C ILE A 266 -0.48 14.16 7.36
N ASP A 267 -1.08 13.27 6.58
CA ASP A 267 -1.06 11.84 6.89
C ASP A 267 0.25 11.22 6.40
N GLU A 268 0.69 10.15 7.05
CA GLU A 268 1.93 9.43 6.70
C GLU A 268 3.15 10.36 6.57
N ILE A 269 3.35 11.25 7.55
CA ILE A 269 4.44 12.25 7.53
C ILE A 269 5.82 11.59 7.39
N ASP A 270 5.97 10.34 7.78
CA ASP A 270 7.20 9.55 7.65
C ASP A 270 7.62 9.33 6.19
N ALA A 271 6.72 9.49 5.21
CA ALA A 271 7.08 9.45 3.79
C ALA A 271 8.11 10.53 3.41
N ILE A 272 8.04 11.72 4.04
CA ILE A 272 8.97 12.85 3.81
C ILE A 272 9.89 13.11 5.00
N GLY A 273 9.48 12.71 6.20
CA GLY A 273 10.14 13.03 7.47
C GLY A 273 11.23 12.05 7.91
N LYS A 274 11.61 11.07 7.10
CA LYS A 274 12.59 10.04 7.47
C LYS A 274 13.98 10.62 7.73
N ARG A 275 14.67 10.11 8.78
CA ARG A 275 16.07 10.47 9.12
C ARG A 275 17.02 10.13 7.98
N ARG A 276 18.13 10.86 7.91
CA ARG A 276 19.23 10.60 6.98
C ARG A 276 19.93 9.31 7.33
N ASP A 277 19.84 8.31 6.46
CA ASP A 277 20.71 7.14 6.54
C ASP A 277 21.95 7.41 5.71
N ASN A 278 23.12 7.38 6.33
CA ASN A 278 24.42 7.65 5.70
C ASN A 278 24.84 6.63 4.61
N ALA A 279 23.99 5.70 4.24
CA ALA A 279 24.33 4.54 3.41
C ALA A 279 23.76 4.53 1.97
N GLY A 280 23.15 5.61 1.45
CA GLY A 280 22.49 5.58 0.16
C GLY A 280 22.90 6.69 -0.79
N MET A 281 23.69 6.39 -1.82
CA MET A 281 23.93 7.28 -2.97
C MET A 281 22.65 7.41 -3.82
N GLY A 282 22.15 8.66 -3.97
CA GLY A 282 21.34 9.07 -5.11
C GLY A 282 19.83 8.75 -5.07
N GLY A 283 19.04 9.50 -4.31
CA GLY A 283 17.57 9.43 -4.34
C GLY A 283 16.88 10.23 -3.24
N ASN A 284 17.64 10.82 -2.32
CA ASN A 284 17.09 11.49 -1.14
C ASN A 284 16.97 13.02 -1.28
N ASP A 285 17.56 13.63 -2.32
CA ASP A 285 17.66 15.10 -2.43
C ASP A 285 16.29 15.78 -2.47
N GLU A 286 15.31 15.19 -3.15
CA GLU A 286 13.97 15.78 -3.25
C GLU A 286 13.21 15.70 -1.93
N ARG A 287 13.25 14.54 -1.26
CA ARG A 287 12.62 14.38 0.05
C ARG A 287 13.22 15.32 1.08
N GLU A 288 14.54 15.45 1.07
CA GLU A 288 15.25 16.38 1.96
C GLU A 288 14.89 17.84 1.66
N GLN A 289 14.81 18.23 0.38
CA GLN A 289 14.40 19.56 -0.01
C GLN A 289 12.96 19.84 0.43
N THR A 290 12.07 18.88 0.27
CA THR A 290 10.67 18.96 0.70
C THR A 290 10.56 19.06 2.21
N LEU A 291 11.30 18.24 2.96
CA LEU A 291 11.36 18.31 4.42
C LEU A 291 11.87 19.68 4.88
N ASN A 292 12.98 20.17 4.31
CA ASN A 292 13.53 21.47 4.67
C ASN A 292 12.55 22.60 4.37
N GLN A 293 11.79 22.51 3.27
CA GLN A 293 10.74 23.48 2.97
C GLN A 293 9.61 23.40 4.00
N LEU A 294 9.15 22.19 4.38
CA LEU A 294 8.14 22.03 5.43
C LEU A 294 8.59 22.65 6.75
N LEU A 295 9.83 22.39 7.16
CA LEU A 295 10.40 22.98 8.37
C LEU A 295 10.45 24.51 8.30
N THR A 296 10.81 25.07 7.13
CA THR A 296 10.86 26.52 6.91
C THR A 296 9.47 27.15 6.98
N GLU A 297 8.47 26.52 6.37
CA GLU A 297 7.08 27.01 6.44
C GLU A 297 6.53 26.95 7.87
N MET A 298 6.79 25.84 8.61
CA MET A 298 6.40 25.72 10.01
C MET A 298 7.04 26.78 10.91
N ASP A 299 8.32 27.06 10.70
CA ASP A 299 9.06 28.09 11.48
C ASP A 299 8.57 29.50 11.15
N GLY A 300 8.29 29.77 9.86
CA GLY A 300 7.81 31.06 9.36
C GLY A 300 6.33 31.33 9.66
N PHE A 301 5.61 30.33 10.13
CA PHE A 301 4.18 30.45 10.38
C PHE A 301 3.91 31.16 11.71
N ASP A 302 3.05 32.19 11.68
CA ASP A 302 2.57 32.87 12.86
C ASP A 302 1.40 32.06 13.48
N ALA A 303 1.65 31.39 14.63
CA ALA A 303 0.63 30.68 15.39
C ALA A 303 -0.56 31.59 15.75
N GLY A 304 -0.34 32.91 15.80
CA GLY A 304 -1.38 33.89 16.06
C GLY A 304 -2.47 33.99 14.98
N LYS A 305 -2.25 33.44 13.78
CA LYS A 305 -3.25 33.44 12.71
C LYS A 305 -4.27 32.31 12.82
N GLY A 306 -4.14 31.41 13.80
CA GLY A 306 -5.11 30.32 14.03
C GLY A 306 -4.95 29.14 13.05
N VAL A 307 -3.77 28.93 12.49
CA VAL A 307 -3.49 27.71 11.72
C VAL A 307 -2.80 26.69 12.61
N VAL A 308 -3.36 25.50 12.68
CA VAL A 308 -2.80 24.36 13.42
C VAL A 308 -2.43 23.26 12.45
N ILE A 309 -1.25 22.68 12.63
CA ILE A 309 -0.76 21.58 11.81
C ILE A 309 -0.90 20.29 12.60
N LEU A 310 -1.67 19.34 12.09
CA LEU A 310 -1.74 17.98 12.61
C LEU A 310 -0.99 17.06 11.65
N ALA A 311 -0.21 16.14 12.16
CA ALA A 311 0.39 15.09 11.35
C ALA A 311 0.13 13.72 11.97
N ALA A 312 0.14 12.68 11.15
CA ALA A 312 0.00 11.31 11.62
C ALA A 312 1.16 10.44 11.12
N THR A 313 1.60 9.51 11.96
CA THR A 313 2.57 8.47 11.60
C THR A 313 2.35 7.20 12.40
N ASN A 314 2.69 6.07 11.78
CA ASN A 314 2.78 4.78 12.45
C ASN A 314 4.21 4.47 12.91
N ARG A 315 5.21 5.31 12.54
CA ARG A 315 6.63 5.06 12.75
C ARG A 315 7.35 6.30 13.27
N PRO A 316 7.08 6.73 14.50
CA PRO A 316 7.67 7.96 15.06
C PRO A 316 9.19 7.88 15.20
N GLU A 317 9.74 6.67 15.35
CA GLU A 317 11.17 6.42 15.55
C GLU A 317 12.04 6.74 14.34
N ILE A 318 11.47 6.69 13.11
CA ILE A 318 12.22 7.01 11.89
C ILE A 318 12.20 8.48 11.54
N LEU A 319 11.39 9.30 12.24
CA LEU A 319 11.28 10.72 11.94
C LEU A 319 12.55 11.49 12.27
N ASP A 320 12.85 12.50 11.46
CA ASP A 320 13.92 13.45 11.73
C ASP A 320 13.61 14.23 13.02
N LYS A 321 14.61 14.30 13.91
CA LYS A 321 14.49 15.01 15.18
C LYS A 321 14.17 16.50 14.99
N ALA A 322 14.49 17.07 13.83
CA ALA A 322 14.18 18.46 13.52
C ALA A 322 12.66 18.73 13.47
N LEU A 323 11.85 17.76 13.04
CA LEU A 323 10.38 17.85 13.07
C LEU A 323 9.82 17.93 14.50
N LEU A 324 10.53 17.33 15.45
CA LEU A 324 10.08 17.14 16.83
C LEU A 324 10.60 18.24 17.79
N ARG A 325 11.22 19.30 17.24
CA ARG A 325 11.70 20.44 18.04
C ARG A 325 10.54 21.36 18.44
N PRO A 326 10.65 22.03 19.62
CA PRO A 326 9.67 23.04 20.02
C PRO A 326 9.42 24.09 18.92
N GLY A 327 8.16 24.44 18.71
CA GLY A 327 7.71 25.33 17.64
C GLY A 327 7.38 24.63 16.31
N ARG A 328 7.41 23.28 16.26
CA ARG A 328 7.02 22.42 15.14
C ARG A 328 6.00 21.39 15.62
N PHE A 329 6.31 20.08 15.55
CA PHE A 329 5.47 19.05 16.20
C PHE A 329 5.95 18.85 17.65
N ASP A 330 5.65 19.80 18.49
CA ASP A 330 6.07 19.84 19.89
C ASP A 330 5.15 19.02 20.82
N ARG A 331 3.93 18.73 20.38
CA ARG A 331 3.04 17.78 21.07
C ARG A 331 2.99 16.46 20.33
N ARG A 332 3.20 15.37 21.07
CA ARG A 332 2.96 14.00 20.59
C ARG A 332 1.75 13.47 21.32
N ILE A 333 0.76 13.05 20.53
CA ILE A 333 -0.49 12.50 21.02
C ILE A 333 -0.52 11.03 20.63
N PRO A 334 -0.33 10.11 21.60
CA PRO A 334 -0.46 8.68 21.32
C PRO A 334 -1.92 8.36 21.03
N VAL A 335 -2.14 7.53 20.00
CA VAL A 335 -3.43 6.96 19.60
C VAL A 335 -3.22 5.46 19.55
N GLU A 336 -3.47 4.83 20.68
CA GLU A 336 -3.08 3.44 20.93
C GLU A 336 -4.17 2.47 20.46
N LEU A 337 -3.95 1.16 20.62
CA LEU A 337 -5.05 0.20 20.41
C LEU A 337 -6.08 0.35 21.54
N PRO A 338 -7.38 0.27 21.21
CA PRO A 338 -8.41 0.49 22.20
C PRO A 338 -8.42 -0.60 23.28
N ASP A 339 -8.65 -0.21 24.52
CA ASP A 339 -8.92 -1.10 25.65
C ASP A 339 -10.31 -1.77 25.51
N LEU A 340 -10.69 -2.60 26.45
CA LEU A 340 -11.97 -3.32 26.41
C LEU A 340 -13.18 -2.37 26.29
N ALA A 341 -13.22 -1.30 27.07
CA ALA A 341 -14.29 -0.32 27.06
C ALA A 341 -14.31 0.48 25.74
N GLY A 342 -13.13 0.86 25.24
CA GLY A 342 -12.96 1.51 23.95
C GLY A 342 -13.41 0.62 22.78
N ARG A 343 -13.06 -0.69 22.80
CA ARG A 343 -13.52 -1.62 21.77
C ARG A 343 -15.04 -1.77 21.77
N GLU A 344 -15.64 -1.91 22.95
CA GLU A 344 -17.11 -1.97 23.05
C GLU A 344 -17.76 -0.69 22.54
N ALA A 345 -17.23 0.48 22.90
CA ALA A 345 -17.74 1.77 22.43
C ALA A 345 -17.59 1.92 20.91
N ILE A 346 -16.46 1.51 20.32
CA ILE A 346 -16.23 1.53 18.87
C ILE A 346 -17.24 0.62 18.16
N LEU A 347 -17.42 -0.61 18.65
CA LEU A 347 -18.40 -1.54 18.08
C LEU A 347 -19.82 -0.95 18.10
N ARG A 348 -20.22 -0.32 19.20
CA ARG A 348 -21.53 0.35 19.32
C ARG A 348 -21.67 1.53 18.35
N VAL A 349 -20.62 2.32 18.15
CA VAL A 349 -20.63 3.44 17.18
C VAL A 349 -20.85 2.93 15.76
N HIS A 350 -20.09 1.91 15.33
CA HIS A 350 -20.25 1.33 14.00
C HIS A 350 -21.55 0.53 13.82
N ALA A 351 -22.11 0.00 14.89
CA ALA A 351 -23.40 -0.69 14.86
C ALA A 351 -24.60 0.25 14.70
N LYS A 352 -24.47 1.56 14.94
CA LYS A 352 -25.56 2.54 14.76
C LYS A 352 -26.15 2.53 13.35
N ASP A 353 -25.29 2.33 12.35
CA ASP A 353 -25.68 2.33 10.93
C ASP A 353 -26.14 0.95 10.43
N VAL A 354 -26.09 -0.09 11.27
CA VAL A 354 -26.42 -1.47 10.94
C VAL A 354 -27.63 -1.93 11.73
N LYS A 355 -28.55 -2.66 11.09
CA LYS A 355 -29.70 -3.24 11.79
C LYS A 355 -29.26 -4.47 12.56
N THR A 356 -29.18 -4.37 13.87
CA THR A 356 -28.77 -5.45 14.77
C THR A 356 -29.93 -5.91 15.64
N GLU A 357 -29.87 -7.16 16.12
CA GLU A 357 -30.77 -7.64 17.16
C GLU A 357 -30.55 -6.85 18.47
N PRO A 358 -31.60 -6.63 19.28
CA PRO A 358 -31.49 -5.82 20.50
C PRO A 358 -30.66 -6.48 21.61
N ASN A 359 -30.43 -7.78 21.52
CA ASN A 359 -29.76 -8.59 22.54
C ASN A 359 -28.30 -8.96 22.19
N ILE A 360 -27.63 -8.21 21.31
CA ILE A 360 -26.21 -8.45 21.01
C ILE A 360 -25.35 -8.05 22.22
N ASP A 361 -24.54 -8.99 22.68
CA ASP A 361 -23.53 -8.75 23.71
C ASP A 361 -22.24 -8.17 23.12
N TYR A 362 -22.18 -6.83 23.02
CA TYR A 362 -20.99 -6.12 22.54
C TYR A 362 -19.80 -6.29 23.47
N THR A 363 -20.01 -6.52 24.78
CA THR A 363 -18.93 -6.77 25.72
C THR A 363 -18.24 -8.10 25.43
N GLN A 364 -19.02 -9.16 25.14
CA GLN A 364 -18.47 -10.45 24.70
C GLN A 364 -17.68 -10.31 23.39
N VAL A 365 -18.22 -9.58 22.40
CA VAL A 365 -17.53 -9.30 21.14
C VAL A 365 -16.23 -8.52 21.39
N ALA A 366 -16.24 -7.51 22.26
CA ALA A 366 -15.05 -6.72 22.61
C ALA A 366 -13.97 -7.54 23.32
N ARG A 367 -14.35 -8.49 24.20
CA ARG A 367 -13.41 -9.44 24.81
C ARG A 367 -12.76 -10.34 23.77
N ALA A 368 -13.55 -10.87 22.84
CA ALA A 368 -13.05 -11.76 21.78
C ALA A 368 -12.15 -11.05 20.74
N THR A 369 -12.12 -9.71 20.74
CA THR A 369 -11.36 -8.86 19.81
C THR A 369 -10.20 -8.13 20.47
N SER A 370 -9.63 -8.71 21.53
CA SER A 370 -8.44 -8.16 22.18
C SER A 370 -7.31 -7.92 21.18
N GLY A 371 -6.70 -6.72 21.23
CA GLY A 371 -5.62 -6.31 20.32
C GLY A 371 -6.08 -5.88 18.92
N CYS A 372 -7.37 -5.88 18.61
CA CYS A 372 -7.89 -5.35 17.35
C CYS A 372 -7.90 -3.82 17.35
N SER A 373 -7.57 -3.26 16.19
CA SER A 373 -7.67 -1.82 15.91
C SER A 373 -9.11 -1.40 15.63
N GLY A 374 -9.41 -0.11 15.71
CA GLY A 374 -10.73 0.44 15.39
C GLY A 374 -11.19 0.09 13.97
N ALA A 375 -10.27 0.04 13.01
CA ALA A 375 -10.58 -0.35 11.63
C ALA A 375 -10.97 -1.83 11.51
N GLU A 376 -10.34 -2.71 12.26
CA GLU A 376 -10.69 -4.14 12.30
C GLU A 376 -12.05 -4.35 12.97
N LEU A 377 -12.36 -3.60 14.04
CA LEU A 377 -13.67 -3.63 14.70
C LEU A 377 -14.79 -3.16 13.78
N ALA A 378 -14.55 -2.07 13.03
CA ALA A 378 -15.49 -1.60 11.99
C ALA A 378 -15.72 -2.67 10.92
N ASN A 379 -14.65 -3.36 10.51
CA ASN A 379 -14.74 -4.44 9.54
C ASN A 379 -15.52 -5.65 10.07
N ILE A 380 -15.41 -5.98 11.36
CA ILE A 380 -16.20 -7.05 11.98
C ILE A 380 -17.70 -6.74 11.87
N ILE A 381 -18.13 -5.52 12.19
CA ILE A 381 -19.54 -5.11 12.04
C ILE A 381 -20.00 -5.24 10.57
N ASN A 382 -19.17 -4.82 9.64
CA ASN A 382 -19.48 -4.92 8.20
C ASN A 382 -19.57 -6.37 7.72
N GLU A 383 -18.63 -7.24 8.12
CA GLU A 383 -18.64 -8.66 7.77
C GLU A 383 -19.87 -9.37 8.38
N ALA A 384 -20.25 -9.03 9.62
CA ALA A 384 -21.46 -9.55 10.24
C ALA A 384 -22.73 -9.15 9.46
N ALA A 385 -22.81 -7.89 8.99
CA ALA A 385 -23.90 -7.44 8.15
C ALA A 385 -23.94 -8.18 6.80
N ILE A 386 -22.78 -8.42 6.19
CA ILE A 386 -22.66 -9.18 4.95
C ILE A 386 -23.09 -10.64 5.17
N ALA A 387 -22.72 -11.26 6.31
CA ALA A 387 -23.12 -12.61 6.66
C ALA A 387 -24.66 -12.74 6.79
N ALA A 388 -25.29 -11.80 7.50
CA ALA A 388 -26.75 -11.76 7.62
C ALA A 388 -27.47 -11.66 6.26
N VAL A 389 -26.94 -10.83 5.33
CA VAL A 389 -27.50 -10.71 3.97
C VAL A 389 -27.31 -11.99 3.16
N LYS A 390 -26.16 -12.67 3.26
CA LYS A 390 -25.92 -13.96 2.60
C LYS A 390 -26.93 -15.03 3.02
N ASP A 391 -27.36 -14.99 4.28
CA ASP A 391 -28.37 -15.88 4.84
C ASP A 391 -29.81 -15.38 4.62
N ASN A 392 -30.01 -14.37 3.76
CA ASN A 392 -31.30 -13.72 3.49
C ASN A 392 -31.99 -13.13 4.74
N ARG A 393 -31.22 -12.77 5.76
CA ARG A 393 -31.71 -12.08 6.97
C ARG A 393 -31.55 -10.57 6.82
N LYS A 394 -32.37 -9.81 7.52
CA LYS A 394 -32.37 -8.32 7.49
C LYS A 394 -31.78 -7.70 8.75
N VAL A 395 -31.39 -8.53 9.69
CA VAL A 395 -30.92 -8.12 11.02
C VAL A 395 -29.71 -8.99 11.36
N VAL A 396 -28.70 -8.38 11.93
CA VAL A 396 -27.46 -9.05 12.37
C VAL A 396 -27.71 -9.67 13.74
N SER A 397 -27.36 -10.93 13.91
CA SER A 397 -27.44 -11.69 15.16
C SER A 397 -26.08 -11.79 15.87
N GLN A 398 -26.08 -12.24 17.13
CA GLN A 398 -24.87 -12.55 17.88
C GLN A 398 -23.96 -13.55 17.14
N ARG A 399 -24.56 -14.57 16.52
CA ARG A 399 -23.85 -15.58 15.72
C ARG A 399 -23.09 -14.96 14.54
N ASP A 400 -23.66 -13.94 13.88
CA ASP A 400 -22.99 -13.26 12.76
C ASP A 400 -21.77 -12.47 13.24
N MET A 401 -21.86 -11.87 14.43
CA MET A 401 -20.72 -11.20 15.06
C MET A 401 -19.58 -12.17 15.35
N GLU A 402 -19.89 -13.34 15.91
CA GLU A 402 -18.91 -14.39 16.20
C GLU A 402 -18.23 -14.91 14.94
N GLU A 403 -19.01 -15.18 13.88
CA GLU A 403 -18.46 -15.60 12.58
C GLU A 403 -17.61 -14.48 11.93
N ALA A 404 -18.02 -13.23 12.08
CA ALA A 404 -17.28 -12.08 11.57
C ALA A 404 -15.94 -11.89 12.29
N ILE A 405 -15.89 -12.08 13.62
CA ILE A 405 -14.65 -12.08 14.40
C ILE A 405 -13.68 -13.12 13.83
N GLU A 406 -14.17 -14.37 13.65
CA GLU A 406 -13.37 -15.44 13.09
C GLU A 406 -12.90 -15.14 11.65
N THR A 407 -13.75 -14.50 10.85
CA THR A 407 -13.42 -14.13 9.48
C THR A 407 -12.33 -13.07 9.43
N VAL A 408 -12.37 -12.08 10.30
CA VAL A 408 -11.37 -11.01 10.36
C VAL A 408 -10.04 -11.51 10.94
N ILE A 409 -10.07 -12.32 12.01
CA ILE A 409 -8.86 -12.80 12.69
C ILE A 409 -8.23 -13.99 11.96
N ALA A 410 -9.04 -15.01 11.58
CA ALA A 410 -8.56 -16.27 11.02
C ALA A 410 -8.81 -16.44 9.53
N GLY A 411 -9.50 -15.50 8.88
CA GLY A 411 -9.85 -15.55 7.47
C GLY A 411 -11.13 -16.33 7.18
N TYR A 412 -11.58 -16.30 5.91
CA TYR A 412 -12.81 -16.97 5.47
C TYR A 412 -12.72 -18.50 5.56
N GLN A 413 -13.86 -19.15 5.79
CA GLN A 413 -13.95 -20.60 5.72
C GLN A 413 -13.68 -21.11 4.31
N ARG A 414 -12.84 -22.14 4.17
CA ARG A 414 -12.57 -22.81 2.89
C ARG A 414 -13.63 -23.89 2.63
N LYS A 415 -14.70 -23.54 1.93
CA LYS A 415 -15.79 -24.49 1.60
C LYS A 415 -15.35 -25.68 0.72
N ASN A 416 -14.29 -25.53 -0.07
CA ASN A 416 -13.80 -26.53 -1.03
C ASN A 416 -12.50 -27.21 -0.58
N ALA A 417 -12.09 -27.08 0.68
CA ALA A 417 -10.89 -27.76 1.16
C ALA A 417 -11.18 -29.26 1.32
N VAL A 418 -10.61 -30.07 0.45
CA VAL A 418 -10.61 -31.54 0.62
C VAL A 418 -9.49 -31.89 1.59
N VAL A 419 -9.83 -31.96 2.88
CA VAL A 419 -8.90 -32.44 3.91
C VAL A 419 -9.01 -33.94 3.96
N SER A 420 -7.88 -34.66 3.90
CA SER A 420 -7.92 -36.13 4.01
C SER A 420 -8.45 -36.55 5.39
N PRO A 421 -9.17 -37.69 5.50
CA PRO A 421 -9.65 -38.19 6.80
C PRO A 421 -8.51 -38.34 7.83
N ARG A 422 -7.33 -38.69 7.35
CA ARG A 422 -6.12 -38.80 8.19
C ARG A 422 -5.67 -37.47 8.73
N ASP A 423 -5.65 -36.43 7.88
CA ASP A 423 -5.24 -35.08 8.30
C ASP A 423 -6.31 -34.46 9.21
N LYS A 424 -7.61 -34.68 8.90
CA LYS A 424 -8.70 -34.21 9.77
C LYS A 424 -8.60 -34.83 11.17
N LEU A 425 -8.27 -36.12 11.26
CA LEU A 425 -8.01 -36.78 12.53
C LEU A 425 -6.80 -36.17 13.26
N THR A 426 -5.70 -35.94 12.56
CA THR A 426 -4.48 -35.36 13.15
C THR A 426 -4.74 -33.95 13.67
N VAL A 427 -5.38 -33.09 12.88
CA VAL A 427 -5.76 -31.73 13.27
C VAL A 427 -6.69 -31.73 14.48
N SER A 428 -7.67 -32.67 14.52
CA SER A 428 -8.58 -32.77 15.66
C SER A 428 -7.83 -33.02 16.98
N TYR A 429 -6.89 -33.97 17.01
CA TYR A 429 -6.07 -34.20 18.21
C TYR A 429 -5.14 -33.03 18.52
N HIS A 430 -4.59 -32.39 17.49
CA HIS A 430 -3.72 -31.24 17.65
C HIS A 430 -4.43 -30.08 18.36
N VAL A 431 -5.60 -29.64 17.85
CA VAL A 431 -6.35 -28.54 18.46
C VAL A 431 -6.94 -28.92 19.83
N CYS A 432 -7.38 -30.17 20.02
CA CYS A 432 -7.78 -30.67 21.32
C CYS A 432 -6.62 -30.70 22.32
N GLY A 433 -5.39 -30.95 21.83
CA GLY A 433 -4.18 -30.88 22.64
C GLY A 433 -3.94 -29.50 23.26
N HIS A 434 -4.05 -28.45 22.44
CA HIS A 434 -3.99 -27.08 22.92
C HIS A 434 -5.09 -26.78 23.96
N ALA A 435 -6.32 -27.13 23.64
CA ALA A 435 -7.47 -26.88 24.51
C ALA A 435 -7.34 -27.59 25.86
N LEU A 436 -6.94 -28.84 25.85
CA LEU A 436 -6.82 -29.64 27.09
C LEU A 436 -5.67 -29.16 27.97
N VAL A 437 -4.52 -28.84 27.39
CA VAL A 437 -3.39 -28.25 28.10
C VAL A 437 -3.81 -26.93 28.73
N ALA A 438 -4.43 -26.04 27.96
CA ALA A 438 -4.93 -24.76 28.45
C ALA A 438 -5.89 -24.91 29.64
N ALA A 439 -6.87 -25.82 29.53
CA ALA A 439 -7.86 -26.04 30.59
C ALA A 439 -7.28 -26.66 31.86
N LYS A 440 -6.10 -27.26 31.82
CA LYS A 440 -5.43 -27.87 32.96
C LYS A 440 -4.37 -26.94 33.59
N LEU A 441 -3.99 -25.88 32.90
CA LEU A 441 -3.06 -24.88 33.42
C LEU A 441 -3.82 -23.80 34.22
N LYS A 442 -3.25 -23.40 35.35
CA LYS A 442 -3.92 -22.50 36.28
C LYS A 442 -4.08 -21.07 35.76
N ASN A 443 -3.10 -20.59 34.97
CA ASN A 443 -3.03 -19.18 34.55
C ASN A 443 -3.34 -19.02 33.06
N SER A 444 -3.87 -20.05 32.40
CA SER A 444 -4.26 -20.00 31.01
C SER A 444 -5.66 -19.42 30.84
N ALA A 445 -5.89 -18.68 29.76
CA ALA A 445 -7.19 -18.16 29.41
C ALA A 445 -8.19 -19.29 29.12
N PRO A 446 -9.48 -19.14 29.48
CA PRO A 446 -10.48 -20.14 29.20
C PRO A 446 -10.66 -20.37 27.70
N VAL A 447 -10.91 -21.63 27.35
CA VAL A 447 -11.20 -22.03 25.97
C VAL A 447 -12.65 -21.65 25.62
N GLN A 448 -12.81 -20.81 24.64
CA GLN A 448 -14.12 -20.36 24.17
C GLN A 448 -14.66 -21.24 23.02
N LYS A 449 -13.78 -21.68 22.13
CA LYS A 449 -14.16 -22.45 20.94
C LYS A 449 -13.00 -23.31 20.43
N ILE A 450 -13.33 -24.48 19.93
CA ILE A 450 -12.40 -25.41 19.24
C ILE A 450 -13.01 -25.76 17.90
N THR A 451 -12.26 -25.60 16.80
CA THR A 451 -12.76 -25.91 15.45
C THR A 451 -11.69 -26.55 14.57
N ILE A 452 -12.13 -27.43 13.68
CA ILE A 452 -11.31 -28.06 12.63
C ILE A 452 -11.75 -27.63 11.23
N ILE A 453 -12.50 -26.54 11.12
CA ILE A 453 -12.91 -25.97 9.84
C ILE A 453 -11.73 -25.17 9.26
N PRO A 454 -11.22 -25.53 8.05
CA PRO A 454 -10.09 -24.86 7.45
C PRO A 454 -10.41 -23.40 7.09
N ARG A 455 -9.44 -22.49 7.32
CA ARG A 455 -9.54 -21.07 7.01
C ARG A 455 -8.55 -20.63 5.92
N THR A 456 -8.80 -19.47 5.31
CA THR A 456 -7.95 -18.95 4.22
C THR A 456 -6.57 -18.48 4.70
N SER A 457 -6.38 -18.20 5.98
CA SER A 457 -5.07 -17.93 6.60
C SER A 457 -4.10 -19.11 6.54
N GLY A 458 -4.59 -20.30 6.15
CA GLY A 458 -3.80 -21.54 6.10
C GLY A 458 -4.00 -22.45 7.33
N ALA A 459 -4.68 -21.97 8.35
CA ALA A 459 -5.03 -22.79 9.51
C ALA A 459 -6.04 -23.88 9.11
N LEU A 460 -5.75 -25.13 9.47
CA LEU A 460 -6.65 -26.28 9.26
C LEU A 460 -7.64 -26.46 10.42
N GLY A 461 -7.41 -25.76 11.52
CA GLY A 461 -8.20 -25.70 12.74
C GLY A 461 -7.54 -24.79 13.75
N TYR A 462 -8.24 -24.38 14.79
CA TYR A 462 -7.69 -23.56 15.88
C TYR A 462 -8.49 -23.73 17.18
N THR A 463 -7.84 -23.37 18.28
CA THR A 463 -8.44 -23.24 19.60
C THR A 463 -8.48 -21.77 19.97
N MET A 464 -9.67 -21.24 20.19
CA MET A 464 -9.87 -19.85 20.59
C MET A 464 -9.90 -19.77 22.12
N GLN A 465 -9.00 -18.95 22.66
CA GLN A 465 -8.94 -18.62 24.08
C GLN A 465 -9.22 -17.13 24.22
N VAL A 466 -10.00 -16.75 25.22
CA VAL A 466 -10.36 -15.36 25.51
C VAL A 466 -10.16 -15.11 26.99
N ASP A 467 -9.32 -14.13 27.31
CA ASP A 467 -9.13 -13.71 28.70
C ASP A 467 -10.41 -13.03 29.23
N GLU A 468 -10.79 -13.34 30.44
CA GLU A 468 -11.96 -12.72 31.11
C GLU A 468 -11.69 -11.27 31.48
N GLU A 469 -10.43 -10.96 31.80
CA GLU A 469 -9.96 -9.63 32.18
C GLU A 469 -8.79 -9.21 31.28
N GLU A 470 -8.70 -7.93 30.94
CA GLU A 470 -7.58 -7.37 30.20
C GLU A 470 -6.37 -7.23 31.12
N ARG A 471 -5.33 -7.99 30.85
CA ARG A 471 -4.11 -8.02 31.67
C ARG A 471 -3.02 -7.21 31.01
N LEU A 472 -2.60 -6.14 31.65
CA LEU A 472 -1.48 -5.30 31.20
C LEU A 472 -0.11 -5.89 31.56
N LEU A 473 -0.03 -6.73 32.58
CA LEU A 473 1.20 -7.36 33.03
C LEU A 473 1.06 -8.88 33.02
N MET A 474 2.10 -9.55 32.56
CA MET A 474 2.20 -11.01 32.59
C MET A 474 3.29 -11.46 33.54
N THR A 475 2.99 -12.42 34.39
CA THR A 475 4.00 -13.06 35.24
C THR A 475 4.81 -14.10 34.47
N ARG A 476 5.96 -14.50 35.01
CA ARG A 476 6.79 -15.57 34.45
C ARG A 476 5.99 -16.86 34.25
N GLU A 477 5.19 -17.21 35.22
CA GLU A 477 4.36 -18.42 35.24
C GLU A 477 3.31 -18.37 34.12
N GLN A 478 2.65 -17.21 33.89
CA GLN A 478 1.69 -17.02 32.81
C GLN A 478 2.32 -17.17 31.43
N ILE A 479 3.56 -16.65 31.27
CA ILE A 479 4.30 -16.81 30.02
C ILE A 479 4.66 -18.28 29.78
N LEU A 480 5.12 -18.99 30.82
CA LEU A 480 5.43 -20.42 30.73
C LEU A 480 4.17 -21.25 30.41
N ASP A 481 3.04 -20.95 31.07
CA ASP A 481 1.76 -21.61 30.77
C ASP A 481 1.31 -21.39 29.31
N LYS A 482 1.54 -20.18 28.78
CA LYS A 482 1.24 -19.87 27.39
C LYS A 482 2.15 -20.63 26.41
N ILE A 483 3.45 -20.73 26.70
CA ILE A 483 4.39 -21.55 25.92
C ILE A 483 4.00 -23.03 25.99
N THR A 484 3.62 -23.52 27.17
CA THR A 484 3.17 -24.89 27.38
C THR A 484 1.91 -25.19 26.55
N THR A 485 0.97 -24.25 26.50
CA THR A 485 -0.22 -24.34 25.65
C THR A 485 0.13 -24.45 24.17
N PHE A 486 1.08 -23.64 23.65
CA PHE A 486 1.57 -23.76 22.27
C PHE A 486 2.21 -25.13 21.99
N CYS A 487 2.86 -25.75 22.98
CA CYS A 487 3.42 -27.08 22.83
C CYS A 487 2.35 -28.20 22.79
N GLY A 488 1.12 -27.92 23.24
CA GLY A 488 0.04 -28.90 23.40
C GLY A 488 -0.34 -29.66 22.15
N GLY A 489 -0.43 -28.96 21.00
CA GLY A 489 -0.79 -29.59 19.73
C GLY A 489 0.23 -30.64 19.28
N ARG A 490 1.51 -30.27 19.27
CA ARG A 490 2.60 -31.19 18.91
C ARG A 490 2.75 -32.35 19.89
N ALA A 491 2.56 -32.09 21.19
CA ALA A 491 2.59 -33.12 22.22
C ALA A 491 1.47 -34.13 22.05
N ALA A 492 0.26 -33.68 21.68
CA ALA A 492 -0.87 -34.56 21.35
C ALA A 492 -0.59 -35.45 20.14
N GLU A 493 -0.02 -34.89 19.05
CA GLU A 493 0.38 -35.68 17.87
C GLU A 493 1.39 -36.77 18.23
N GLN A 494 2.41 -36.44 19.02
CA GLN A 494 3.43 -37.38 19.46
C GLN A 494 2.85 -38.47 20.37
N LEU A 495 1.98 -38.13 21.31
CA LEU A 495 1.35 -39.06 22.24
C LEU A 495 0.44 -40.07 21.55
N ILE A 496 -0.35 -39.62 20.57
CA ILE A 496 -1.38 -40.44 19.94
C ILE A 496 -0.86 -41.19 18.72
N PHE A 497 -0.08 -40.51 17.87
CA PHE A 497 0.35 -41.07 16.59
C PHE A 497 1.82 -41.53 16.58
N GLY A 498 2.61 -41.20 17.61
CA GLY A 498 4.04 -41.46 17.65
C GLY A 498 4.84 -40.72 16.58
N ARG A 499 4.24 -39.69 15.98
CA ARG A 499 4.83 -38.88 14.90
C ARG A 499 4.40 -37.44 15.04
N ILE A 500 5.16 -36.56 14.42
CA ILE A 500 4.96 -35.11 14.40
C ILE A 500 4.71 -34.64 12.98
N THR A 501 3.91 -33.59 12.82
CA THR A 501 3.62 -32.99 11.52
C THR A 501 4.09 -31.54 11.41
N SER A 502 3.99 -30.96 10.23
CA SER A 502 4.27 -29.55 9.98
C SER A 502 3.18 -28.61 10.53
N GLY A 503 2.07 -29.15 11.06
CA GLY A 503 0.95 -28.34 11.56
C GLY A 503 1.33 -27.41 12.71
N ALA A 504 2.31 -27.80 13.52
CA ALA A 504 2.80 -27.02 14.66
C ALA A 504 3.77 -25.88 14.29
N SER A 505 3.97 -25.52 13.01
CA SER A 505 4.99 -24.54 12.62
C SER A 505 4.74 -23.16 13.24
N ASN A 506 3.52 -22.67 13.25
CA ASN A 506 3.16 -21.40 13.87
C ASN A 506 3.30 -21.44 15.39
N ASP A 507 2.89 -22.54 16.04
CA ASP A 507 3.01 -22.69 17.49
C ASP A 507 4.48 -22.67 17.94
N ILE A 508 5.35 -23.32 17.18
CA ILE A 508 6.81 -23.30 17.40
C ILE A 508 7.36 -21.88 17.27
N GLU A 509 6.93 -21.14 16.27
CA GLU A 509 7.34 -19.75 16.08
C GLU A 509 6.90 -18.86 17.25
N GLN A 510 5.65 -18.95 17.67
CA GLN A 510 5.10 -18.16 18.78
C GLN A 510 5.76 -18.55 20.12
N ALA A 511 5.91 -19.84 20.38
CA ALA A 511 6.62 -20.33 21.57
C ALA A 511 8.07 -19.81 21.63
N THR A 512 8.77 -19.83 20.48
CA THR A 512 10.16 -19.36 20.40
C THR A 512 10.25 -17.85 20.61
N LYS A 513 9.36 -17.07 19.98
CA LYS A 513 9.29 -15.60 20.17
C LYS A 513 9.06 -15.25 21.64
N LEU A 514 8.12 -15.94 22.28
CA LEU A 514 7.75 -15.64 23.67
C LEU A 514 8.87 -16.05 24.65
N ALA A 515 9.46 -17.24 24.47
CA ALA A 515 10.61 -17.69 25.27
C ALA A 515 11.84 -16.78 25.11
N ARG A 516 12.11 -16.31 23.88
CA ARG A 516 13.19 -15.36 23.62
C ARG A 516 12.90 -14.03 24.29
N ALA A 517 11.70 -13.46 24.14
CA ALA A 517 11.31 -12.20 24.76
C ALA A 517 11.39 -12.25 26.30
N MET A 518 11.03 -13.39 26.90
CA MET A 518 11.14 -13.63 28.34
C MET A 518 12.58 -13.43 28.84
N ILE A 519 13.58 -13.90 28.08
CA ILE A 519 15.00 -13.79 28.41
C ILE A 519 15.55 -12.41 28.05
N THR A 520 15.32 -11.95 26.79
CA THR A 520 16.06 -10.81 26.21
C THR A 520 15.47 -9.46 26.59
N ARG A 521 14.15 -9.40 26.84
CA ARG A 521 13.41 -8.16 27.06
C ARG A 521 12.81 -8.01 28.43
N LEU A 522 12.26 -9.11 28.97
CA LEU A 522 11.49 -9.07 30.22
C LEU A 522 12.35 -9.33 31.45
N GLY A 523 13.63 -9.73 31.29
CA GLY A 523 14.54 -9.99 32.37
C GLY A 523 14.09 -11.13 33.32
N MET A 524 13.34 -12.12 32.78
CA MET A 524 12.75 -13.22 33.54
C MET A 524 13.62 -14.50 33.52
N SER A 525 14.90 -14.36 33.15
CA SER A 525 15.88 -15.44 33.13
C SER A 525 16.66 -15.46 34.46
N ASP A 526 16.84 -16.66 35.03
CA ASP A 526 17.69 -16.84 36.20
C ASP A 526 19.18 -16.70 35.85
N THR A 527 19.54 -16.94 34.59
CA THR A 527 20.94 -16.87 34.08
C THR A 527 21.38 -15.43 33.82
N PHE A 528 20.51 -14.62 33.25
CA PHE A 528 20.83 -13.26 32.80
C PHE A 528 20.25 -12.17 33.74
N GLY A 529 19.27 -12.51 34.58
CA GLY A 529 18.65 -11.55 35.50
C GLY A 529 18.04 -10.34 34.78
N MET A 530 18.17 -9.16 35.37
CA MET A 530 17.60 -7.89 34.88
C MET A 530 18.49 -7.24 33.78
N MET A 531 18.83 -7.96 32.72
CA MET A 531 19.59 -7.43 31.59
C MET A 531 18.69 -7.27 30.37
N ALA A 532 18.72 -6.08 29.74
CA ALA A 532 18.13 -5.88 28.42
C ALA A 532 19.14 -6.32 27.35
N LEU A 533 18.89 -7.46 26.72
CA LEU A 533 19.79 -8.08 25.75
C LEU A 533 19.34 -7.84 24.30
N GLU A 534 18.19 -7.17 24.12
CA GLU A 534 17.57 -6.88 22.84
C GLU A 534 17.01 -5.46 22.84
N THR A 535 17.17 -4.75 21.73
CA THR A 535 16.52 -3.46 21.48
C THR A 535 15.57 -3.59 20.31
N GLN A 536 14.35 -3.06 20.46
CA GLN A 536 13.39 -2.96 19.35
C GLN A 536 13.60 -1.67 18.58
N SER A 537 13.64 -1.77 17.26
CA SER A 537 13.78 -0.64 16.35
C SER A 537 12.45 -0.05 15.89
N GLY A 538 11.35 -0.27 16.59
CA GLY A 538 10.04 0.30 16.28
C GLY A 538 9.09 0.19 17.44
N GLN A 539 8.29 1.24 17.65
CA GLN A 539 7.35 1.30 18.77
C GLN A 539 6.00 0.64 18.39
N TYR A 540 5.50 0.84 17.17
CA TYR A 540 4.14 0.45 16.76
C TYR A 540 4.09 -0.53 15.58
N LEU A 541 5.12 -0.60 14.76
CA LEU A 541 5.24 -1.63 13.73
C LEU A 541 6.33 -2.59 14.16
N SER A 542 6.12 -3.89 13.93
CA SER A 542 7.13 -4.92 14.21
C SER A 542 8.44 -4.53 13.54
N GLY A 543 9.28 -3.83 14.30
CA GLY A 543 10.62 -3.46 13.90
C GLY A 543 11.55 -4.65 14.07
N ASP A 544 12.64 -4.64 13.32
CA ASP A 544 13.70 -5.60 13.53
C ASP A 544 14.20 -5.48 14.98
N SER A 545 14.15 -6.57 15.71
CA SER A 545 14.76 -6.67 17.01
C SER A 545 16.23 -7.00 16.83
N ASN A 546 17.10 -6.18 17.38
CA ASN A 546 18.54 -6.40 17.33
C ASN A 546 19.06 -6.82 18.71
N LEU A 547 19.76 -7.94 18.74
CA LEU A 547 20.48 -8.35 19.95
C LEU A 547 21.62 -7.36 20.22
N VAL A 548 21.69 -6.88 21.46
CA VAL A 548 22.74 -5.97 21.96
C VAL A 548 23.60 -6.73 22.96
N CYS A 549 24.24 -7.81 22.49
CA CYS A 549 25.07 -8.65 23.31
C CYS A 549 26.17 -9.29 22.47
N SER A 550 27.18 -9.90 23.13
CA SER A 550 28.23 -10.66 22.44
C SER A 550 27.70 -11.96 21.84
N ASP A 551 28.38 -12.49 20.82
CA ASP A 551 28.03 -13.78 20.19
C ASP A 551 27.99 -14.92 21.21
N GLN A 552 28.85 -14.89 22.22
CA GLN A 552 28.86 -15.88 23.29
C GLN A 552 27.59 -15.79 24.15
N THR A 553 27.10 -14.59 24.42
CA THR A 553 25.84 -14.38 25.13
C THR A 553 24.66 -14.82 24.28
N ALA A 554 24.66 -14.50 22.98
CA ALA A 554 23.64 -14.93 22.04
C ALA A 554 23.53 -16.47 21.97
N ALA A 555 24.66 -17.17 21.92
CA ALA A 555 24.68 -18.64 21.96
C ALA A 555 24.07 -19.20 23.27
N ARG A 556 24.32 -18.55 24.41
CA ARG A 556 23.73 -18.96 25.69
C ARG A 556 22.22 -18.69 25.75
N ILE A 557 21.75 -17.59 25.16
CA ILE A 557 20.31 -17.31 25.01
C ILE A 557 19.64 -18.45 24.23
N ASP A 558 20.21 -18.89 23.11
CA ASP A 558 19.66 -19.98 22.29
C ASP A 558 19.58 -21.30 23.06
N VAL A 559 20.57 -21.60 23.90
CA VAL A 559 20.56 -22.80 24.76
C VAL A 559 19.43 -22.70 25.80
N GLU A 560 19.25 -21.54 26.44
CA GLU A 560 18.21 -21.34 27.45
C GLU A 560 16.79 -21.35 26.82
N VAL A 561 16.59 -20.70 25.67
CA VAL A 561 15.33 -20.77 24.90
C VAL A 561 14.97 -22.23 24.61
N LYS A 562 15.94 -23.02 24.10
CA LYS A 562 15.72 -24.46 23.85
C LYS A 562 15.32 -25.21 25.13
N GLN A 563 15.94 -24.90 26.26
CA GLN A 563 15.64 -25.58 27.53
C GLN A 563 14.23 -25.21 28.04
N ILE A 564 13.83 -23.93 27.95
CA ILE A 564 12.47 -23.47 28.33
C ILE A 564 11.42 -24.21 27.51
N ILE A 565 11.59 -24.23 26.18
CA ILE A 565 10.64 -24.90 25.28
C ILE A 565 10.60 -26.41 25.56
N ALA A 566 11.73 -27.03 25.83
CA ALA A 566 11.79 -28.46 26.15
C ALA A 566 11.05 -28.79 27.46
N ASN A 567 11.22 -27.96 28.48
CA ASN A 567 10.53 -28.13 29.78
C ASN A 567 9.00 -27.94 29.61
N CYS A 568 8.59 -26.91 28.88
CA CYS A 568 7.16 -26.67 28.58
C CYS A 568 6.54 -27.78 27.74
N TYR A 569 7.29 -28.31 26.77
CA TYR A 569 6.84 -29.45 25.98
C TYR A 569 6.64 -30.71 26.82
N GLU A 570 7.58 -31.03 27.71
CA GLU A 570 7.48 -32.17 28.63
C GLU A 570 6.28 -32.04 29.58
N GLN A 571 6.07 -30.82 30.10
CA GLN A 571 4.88 -30.50 30.91
C GLN A 571 3.58 -30.71 30.14
N ALA A 572 3.49 -30.21 28.89
CA ALA A 572 2.32 -30.42 28.02
C ALA A 572 2.10 -31.92 27.74
N TYR A 573 3.18 -32.66 27.44
CA TYR A 573 3.11 -34.09 27.19
C TYR A 573 2.59 -34.86 28.41
N GLN A 574 3.06 -34.52 29.60
CA GLN A 574 2.61 -35.15 30.85
C GLN A 574 1.14 -34.85 31.14
N ILE A 575 0.69 -33.59 31.01
CA ILE A 575 -0.71 -33.20 31.16
C ILE A 575 -1.62 -34.02 30.22
N LEU A 576 -1.22 -34.18 28.95
CA LEU A 576 -1.98 -34.93 27.97
C LEU A 576 -1.96 -36.44 28.24
N SER A 577 -0.84 -36.98 28.70
CA SER A 577 -0.70 -38.39 29.10
C SER A 577 -1.64 -38.72 30.25
N ASP A 578 -1.71 -37.88 31.28
CA ASP A 578 -2.55 -38.07 32.46
C ASP A 578 -4.05 -37.91 32.13
N ASN A 579 -4.38 -37.20 31.03
CA ASN A 579 -5.76 -36.95 30.61
C ASN A 579 -6.09 -37.57 29.25
N LYS A 580 -5.41 -38.65 28.86
CA LYS A 580 -5.52 -39.26 27.52
C LYS A 580 -6.93 -39.66 27.14
N GLU A 581 -7.73 -40.20 28.10
CA GLU A 581 -9.12 -40.57 27.86
C GLU A 581 -9.97 -39.34 27.47
N LYS A 582 -9.79 -38.21 28.19
CA LYS A 582 -10.49 -36.97 27.89
C LYS A 582 -10.07 -36.38 26.53
N LEU A 583 -8.80 -36.50 26.16
CA LEU A 583 -8.32 -36.12 24.84
C LEU A 583 -9.01 -36.91 23.72
N HIS A 584 -9.17 -38.23 23.89
CA HIS A 584 -9.89 -39.08 22.94
C HIS A 584 -11.37 -38.72 22.85
N GLU A 585 -12.04 -38.51 24.00
CA GLU A 585 -13.45 -38.13 24.06
C GLU A 585 -13.70 -36.80 23.33
N THR A 586 -12.90 -35.77 23.65
CA THR A 586 -12.98 -34.44 23.01
C THR A 586 -12.73 -34.53 21.51
N ALA A 587 -11.68 -35.24 21.08
CA ALA A 587 -11.34 -35.38 19.66
C ALA A 587 -12.46 -36.10 18.88
N LYS A 588 -13.12 -37.10 19.48
CA LYS A 588 -14.24 -37.78 18.87
C LYS A 588 -15.44 -36.86 18.65
N VAL A 589 -15.84 -36.11 19.68
CA VAL A 589 -16.92 -35.11 19.58
C VAL A 589 -16.60 -34.04 18.54
N LEU A 590 -15.34 -33.58 18.51
CA LEU A 590 -14.87 -32.57 17.56
C LEU A 590 -14.89 -33.09 16.11
N LEU A 591 -14.57 -34.36 15.87
CA LEU A 591 -14.67 -34.98 14.55
C LEU A 591 -16.10 -35.06 14.05
N GLU A 592 -17.06 -35.31 14.94
CA GLU A 592 -18.48 -35.40 14.63
C GLU A 592 -19.12 -34.02 14.38
N LYS A 593 -18.82 -33.04 15.24
CA LYS A 593 -19.44 -31.71 15.20
C LYS A 593 -18.66 -30.68 14.40
N GLU A 594 -17.36 -30.91 14.10
CA GLU A 594 -16.37 -30.00 13.47
C GLU A 594 -16.08 -28.74 14.29
N THR A 595 -16.94 -28.37 15.23
CA THR A 595 -16.78 -27.23 16.14
C THR A 595 -17.40 -27.56 17.48
N ILE A 596 -16.72 -27.21 18.56
CA ILE A 596 -17.15 -27.38 19.96
C ILE A 596 -17.03 -26.05 20.67
N THR A 597 -18.07 -25.63 21.39
CA THR A 597 -18.05 -24.46 22.26
C THR A 597 -17.28 -24.74 23.56
N GLY A 598 -16.79 -23.67 24.22
CA GLY A 598 -16.10 -23.80 25.50
C GLY A 598 -16.95 -24.50 26.58
N MET A 599 -18.25 -24.22 26.61
CA MET A 599 -19.19 -24.89 27.53
C MET A 599 -19.30 -26.40 27.27
N GLU A 600 -19.44 -26.81 25.99
CA GLU A 600 -19.47 -28.21 25.62
C GLU A 600 -18.15 -28.92 25.95
N PHE A 601 -17.02 -28.22 25.72
CA PHE A 601 -15.70 -28.74 26.06
C PHE A 601 -15.54 -28.94 27.58
N MET A 602 -15.93 -27.95 28.38
CA MET A 602 -15.88 -28.05 29.85
C MET A 602 -16.82 -29.16 30.39
N ALA A 603 -17.98 -29.36 29.77
CA ALA A 603 -18.88 -30.46 30.11
C ALA A 603 -18.23 -31.85 29.89
N ILE A 604 -17.38 -31.99 28.86
CA ILE A 604 -16.61 -33.22 28.63
C ILE A 604 -15.54 -33.41 29.71
N LEU A 605 -14.84 -32.31 30.10
CA LEU A 605 -13.74 -32.37 31.06
C LEU A 605 -14.21 -32.65 32.48
N ALA A 606 -15.28 -31.98 32.94
CA ALA A 606 -15.78 -32.01 34.31
C ALA A 606 -17.32 -32.09 34.33
N PRO A 607 -17.87 -33.26 34.04
CA PRO A 607 -19.34 -33.43 33.93
C PRO A 607 -20.12 -33.11 35.22
N ASN A 608 -19.42 -32.95 36.36
CA ASN A 608 -20.03 -32.66 37.66
C ASN A 608 -19.90 -31.18 38.10
N GLN A 609 -19.38 -30.28 37.27
CA GLN A 609 -19.13 -28.85 37.60
C GLN A 609 -19.92 -27.89 36.73
N LEU A 610 -20.98 -28.30 36.07
CA LEU A 610 -21.88 -27.35 35.40
C LEU A 610 -22.56 -26.48 36.48
N PRO A 611 -22.48 -25.14 36.42
CA PRO A 611 -23.37 -24.31 37.21
C PRO A 611 -24.80 -24.64 36.80
N SER A 612 -25.59 -25.12 37.74
CA SER A 612 -27.04 -25.30 37.53
C SER A 612 -27.64 -23.95 37.16
N ALA A 613 -28.36 -23.87 36.07
CA ALA A 613 -29.03 -22.69 35.54
C ALA A 613 -30.13 -22.11 36.48
N GLU A 614 -30.07 -22.41 37.76
CA GLU A 614 -31.06 -21.98 38.78
C GLU A 614 -30.52 -20.90 39.78
N THR A 615 -29.27 -20.42 39.64
CA THR A 615 -28.70 -19.49 40.66
C THR A 615 -28.71 -18.01 40.23
N GLU A 616 -29.17 -17.67 39.05
CA GLU A 616 -29.28 -16.26 38.62
C GLU A 616 -30.61 -15.55 38.96
N LYS A 617 -31.46 -16.17 39.80
CA LYS A 617 -32.74 -15.56 40.23
C LYS A 617 -32.85 -15.20 41.70
N ALA A 618 -31.79 -15.12 42.42
CA ALA A 618 -31.87 -14.81 43.85
C ALA A 618 -30.75 -13.89 44.32
N GLU A 619 -30.75 -12.65 43.88
CA GLU A 619 -30.15 -11.50 44.62
C GLU A 619 -30.66 -10.15 44.07
N GLU A 620 -32.00 -10.01 43.93
CA GLU A 620 -32.63 -8.68 44.07
C GLU A 620 -32.85 -8.43 45.55
N LYS A 621 -31.97 -7.73 46.22
CA LYS A 621 -32.21 -7.11 47.51
C LYS A 621 -33.12 -5.88 47.30
N PRO A 622 -34.16 -5.71 48.12
CA PRO A 622 -35.01 -4.52 48.07
C PRO A 622 -34.25 -3.27 48.48
N GLU A 623 -34.37 -2.22 47.68
CA GLU A 623 -33.94 -0.86 48.04
C GLU A 623 -34.63 -0.42 49.36
N GLU A 624 -33.86 -0.20 50.43
CA GLU A 624 -34.27 0.58 51.58
C GLU A 624 -34.34 2.06 51.19
N LYS A 625 -35.56 2.62 51.30
CA LYS A 625 -35.80 4.07 51.19
C LYS A 625 -35.08 4.79 52.31
N PRO A 626 -34.42 5.92 52.08
CA PRO A 626 -33.93 6.77 53.17
C PRO A 626 -35.09 7.44 53.89
N ASP A 627 -35.09 7.30 55.19
CA ASP A 627 -35.98 7.94 56.15
C ASP A 627 -35.61 9.42 56.28
N ASP A 628 -36.62 10.29 56.01
CA ASP A 628 -36.56 11.73 56.19
C ASP A 628 -36.81 12.02 57.70
N SER A 629 -35.76 12.27 58.47
CA SER A 629 -35.91 12.97 59.74
C SER A 629 -34.80 13.99 59.90
N ALA A 630 -35.22 15.23 59.77
CA ALA A 630 -34.49 16.41 60.18
C ALA A 630 -34.03 16.30 61.65
N ASP A 631 -32.86 16.79 61.92
CA ASP A 631 -32.61 17.55 63.16
C ASP A 631 -31.43 18.52 62.98
N ASP A 632 -31.75 19.76 63.24
CA ASP A 632 -30.88 20.90 63.47
C ASP A 632 -29.86 20.66 64.56
N VAL A 633 -28.60 21.02 64.34
CA VAL A 633 -27.74 21.55 65.42
C VAL A 633 -26.77 22.59 64.87
N GLU A 634 -26.92 23.79 65.44
CA GLU A 634 -26.11 24.99 65.32
C GLU A 634 -24.63 24.81 65.76
N VAL A 635 -23.78 25.54 65.07
CA VAL A 635 -22.68 26.42 65.53
C VAL A 635 -21.78 25.97 66.68
N LYS A 636 -20.53 25.77 66.42
CA LYS A 636 -19.43 26.65 66.88
C LYS A 636 -18.15 26.49 66.08
#